data_2b8f350151104da7e57594c04ae350a9
#
_entry.id   2b8f350151104da7e57594c04ae350a9
#
_cell.length_a   1.000
_cell.length_b   1.000
_cell.length_c   1.000
_cell.angle_alpha   90.00
_cell.angle_beta   90.00
_cell.angle_gamma   90.00
#
_symmetry.space_group_name_H-M   'P 1'
#
loop_
_entity.id
_entity.type
_entity.pdbx_description
1 polymer ?
#
loop_
_entity_poly.entity_id
_entity_poly.type
_entity_poly.pdbx_seq_one_letter_code
_entity_poly.pdbx_strand_id
1 'polypeptide(L)'
;MPDDLPKMVFDALADLEHPDEANDSADQAAFLVRAGVRSSGEVYVEPAVIRTWPDSPLTAISLAAPKWEEPVRGTKHAEWEPYQDARLTAVEHGADIALLFEDDILVDGDRCAPMLLDHDGVAYHPRHSDGALDSVTIEQISPGMERAGIPVRPARLTLGMIMRASEMVICGSGMGVRAIGSIDGRAIGNPGGRLFEAASGVWLSRLEVGWNTVDDF
;
A
#
# COMPACT_ATOMS: atom_id res chain seq x y z
N MET A 1 -6.64 -16.41 -16.10
CA MET A 1 -5.97 -16.72 -14.83
C MET A 1 -6.10 -18.22 -14.63
N PRO A 2 -5.08 -18.96 -14.18
CA PRO A 2 -5.23 -20.40 -13.87
C PRO A 2 -6.28 -20.59 -12.76
N ASP A 3 -7.13 -21.62 -12.90
CA ASP A 3 -8.18 -21.90 -11.91
C ASP A 3 -7.60 -22.34 -10.55
N ASP A 4 -6.39 -22.89 -10.54
CA ASP A 4 -5.66 -23.37 -9.36
C ASP A 4 -4.56 -22.41 -8.89
N LEU A 5 -4.66 -21.12 -9.20
CA LEU A 5 -3.60 -20.15 -8.88
C LEU A 5 -3.17 -20.17 -7.41
N PRO A 6 -4.07 -20.19 -6.40
CA PRO A 6 -3.66 -20.25 -5.02
C PRO A 6 -2.75 -21.46 -4.74
N LYS A 7 -3.16 -22.65 -5.18
CA LYS A 7 -2.38 -23.88 -5.00
C LYS A 7 -1.02 -23.79 -5.69
N MET A 8 -0.97 -23.28 -6.94
CA MET A 8 0.29 -23.12 -7.67
C MET A 8 1.26 -22.16 -6.95
N VAL A 9 0.74 -21.10 -6.33
CA VAL A 9 1.54 -20.17 -5.51
C VAL A 9 2.08 -20.88 -4.26
N PHE A 10 1.25 -21.63 -3.55
CA PHE A 10 1.69 -22.38 -2.37
C PHE A 10 2.70 -23.49 -2.71
N ASP A 11 2.51 -24.21 -3.80
CA ASP A 11 3.47 -25.21 -4.26
C ASP A 11 4.84 -24.54 -4.58
N ALA A 12 4.82 -23.39 -5.25
CA ALA A 12 6.03 -22.63 -5.55
C ALA A 12 6.68 -22.03 -4.28
N LEU A 13 5.89 -21.69 -3.26
CA LEU A 13 6.39 -21.22 -1.97
C LEU A 13 7.12 -22.33 -1.19
N ALA A 14 6.64 -23.57 -1.30
CA ALA A 14 7.27 -24.71 -0.62
C ALA A 14 8.68 -25.01 -1.14
N ASP A 15 8.97 -24.64 -2.40
CA ASP A 15 10.28 -24.82 -3.03
C ASP A 15 11.23 -23.62 -2.79
N LEU A 16 10.75 -22.56 -2.12
CA LEU A 16 11.59 -21.41 -1.80
C LEU A 16 12.56 -21.76 -0.67
N GLU A 17 13.86 -21.71 -0.99
CA GLU A 17 14.89 -21.73 0.03
C GLU A 17 14.74 -20.48 0.90
N HIS A 18 14.56 -20.64 2.21
CA HIS A 18 14.59 -19.51 3.14
C HIS A 18 15.91 -18.77 2.95
N PRO A 19 15.90 -17.44 2.78
CA PRO A 19 17.14 -16.68 2.81
C PRO A 19 17.81 -16.96 4.14
N ASP A 20 19.05 -17.42 4.07
CA ASP A 20 19.87 -18.00 5.10
C ASP A 20 19.52 -17.60 6.55
N GLU A 21 19.36 -18.60 7.41
CA GLU A 21 19.37 -18.51 8.87
C GLU A 21 20.69 -17.91 9.43
N ALA A 22 21.53 -17.34 8.59
CA ALA A 22 22.91 -16.92 8.87
C ALA A 22 23.01 -15.55 9.56
N ASN A 23 21.91 -14.94 9.99
CA ASN A 23 22.01 -13.72 10.80
C ASN A 23 21.18 -13.88 12.08
N ASP A 24 21.89 -14.31 13.13
CA ASP A 24 21.44 -14.52 14.51
C ASP A 24 21.12 -13.18 15.24
N SER A 25 20.58 -12.21 14.52
CA SER A 25 20.02 -10.99 15.09
C SER A 25 18.51 -11.16 15.24
N ALA A 26 18.04 -11.09 16.47
CA ALA A 26 16.71 -11.36 16.97
C ALA A 26 15.56 -10.45 16.44
N ASP A 27 15.73 -9.81 15.32
CA ASP A 27 14.67 -9.25 14.50
C ASP A 27 14.40 -10.24 13.37
N GLN A 28 13.36 -11.06 13.56
CA GLN A 28 12.79 -11.83 12.47
C GLN A 28 12.33 -10.83 11.42
N ALA A 29 13.22 -10.51 10.49
CA ALA A 29 12.89 -9.68 9.36
C ALA A 29 11.84 -10.44 8.55
N ALA A 30 10.57 -10.06 8.72
CA ALA A 30 9.50 -10.56 7.89
C ALA A 30 9.94 -10.36 6.44
N PHE A 31 9.87 -11.38 5.61
CA PHE A 31 10.20 -11.26 4.20
C PHE A 31 8.91 -11.16 3.38
N LEU A 32 8.99 -10.40 2.32
CA LEU A 32 7.92 -10.27 1.35
C LEU A 32 8.11 -11.33 0.28
N VAL A 33 7.03 -11.98 -0.12
CA VAL A 33 7.02 -12.86 -1.28
C VAL A 33 6.29 -12.16 -2.42
N ARG A 34 6.91 -12.10 -3.57
CA ARG A 34 6.28 -11.67 -4.81
C ARG A 34 5.89 -12.90 -5.60
N ALA A 35 4.59 -13.09 -5.82
CA ALA A 35 4.08 -14.09 -6.74
C ALA A 35 3.65 -13.42 -8.05
N GLY A 36 3.95 -14.03 -9.17
CA GLY A 36 3.55 -13.53 -10.49
C GLY A 36 3.16 -14.67 -11.42
N VAL A 37 2.36 -14.33 -12.43
CA VAL A 37 1.94 -15.24 -13.50
C VAL A 37 2.46 -14.69 -14.82
N ARG A 38 3.25 -15.47 -15.53
CA ARG A 38 3.74 -15.14 -16.87
C ARG A 38 2.63 -15.29 -17.90
N SER A 39 2.77 -14.68 -19.06
CA SER A 39 1.84 -14.87 -20.18
C SER A 39 1.75 -16.33 -20.66
N SER A 40 2.73 -17.16 -20.35
CA SER A 40 2.72 -18.62 -20.58
C SER A 40 1.79 -19.38 -19.63
N GLY A 41 1.30 -18.75 -18.56
CA GLY A 41 0.58 -19.39 -17.46
C GLY A 41 1.48 -19.94 -16.34
N GLU A 42 2.80 -19.81 -16.48
CA GLU A 42 3.76 -20.20 -15.45
C GLU A 42 3.65 -19.29 -14.24
N VAL A 43 3.52 -19.86 -13.05
CA VAL A 43 3.59 -19.15 -11.77
C VAL A 43 5.04 -19.12 -11.29
N TYR A 44 5.48 -17.96 -10.82
CA TYR A 44 6.79 -17.81 -10.19
C TYR A 44 6.65 -17.10 -8.85
N VAL A 45 7.57 -17.38 -7.95
CA VAL A 45 7.62 -16.80 -6.61
C VAL A 45 9.05 -16.33 -6.37
N GLU A 46 9.19 -15.12 -5.87
CA GLU A 46 10.49 -14.50 -5.58
C GLU A 46 10.47 -13.92 -4.16
N PRO A 47 11.49 -14.21 -3.34
CA PRO A 47 11.64 -13.54 -2.06
C PRO A 47 12.05 -12.08 -2.28
N ALA A 48 11.54 -11.19 -1.47
CA ALA A 48 11.91 -9.78 -1.45
C ALA A 48 12.08 -9.28 -0.02
N VAL A 49 13.07 -8.44 0.20
CA VAL A 49 13.31 -7.84 1.52
C VAL A 49 12.27 -6.76 1.78
N ILE A 50 11.64 -6.82 2.95
CA ILE A 50 10.78 -5.73 3.42
C ILE A 50 11.69 -4.57 3.84
N ARG A 51 11.45 -3.39 3.25
CA ARG A 51 12.15 -2.18 3.65
C ARG A 51 11.73 -1.79 5.07
N THR A 52 12.70 -1.49 5.91
CA THR A 52 12.46 -0.82 7.20
C THR A 52 11.98 0.61 6.95
N TRP A 53 10.91 1.01 7.60
CA TRP A 53 10.35 2.34 7.54
C TRP A 53 10.63 3.09 8.83
N PRO A 54 10.87 4.42 8.78
CA PRO A 54 11.05 5.21 9.99
C PRO A 54 9.77 5.22 10.83
N ASP A 55 9.91 5.36 12.13
CA ASP A 55 8.77 5.53 13.05
C ASP A 55 8.16 6.94 12.97
N SER A 56 8.93 7.91 12.46
CA SER A 56 8.44 9.26 12.22
C SER A 56 7.45 9.32 11.05
N PRO A 57 6.53 10.30 11.04
CA PRO A 57 5.68 10.54 9.89
C PRO A 57 6.48 10.76 8.62
N LEU A 58 6.02 10.15 7.52
CA LEU A 58 6.73 10.19 6.25
C LEU A 58 6.52 11.51 5.52
N THR A 59 7.50 11.84 4.68
CA THR A 59 7.43 12.95 3.74
C THR A 59 7.08 12.45 2.35
N ALA A 60 6.23 13.18 1.64
CA ALA A 60 5.83 12.86 0.29
C ALA A 60 6.08 14.01 -0.69
N ILE A 61 6.29 13.67 -1.96
CA ILE A 61 6.18 14.63 -3.06
C ILE A 61 5.03 14.24 -3.99
N SER A 62 4.45 15.23 -4.66
CA SER A 62 3.44 15.00 -5.69
C SER A 62 4.10 14.87 -7.06
N LEU A 63 3.77 13.80 -7.78
CA LEU A 63 4.23 13.56 -9.15
C LEU A 63 3.03 13.22 -10.05
N ALA A 64 3.22 13.37 -11.36
CA ALA A 64 2.24 12.93 -12.33
C ALA A 64 2.12 11.40 -12.29
N ALA A 65 0.89 10.88 -12.29
CA ALA A 65 0.63 9.45 -12.37
C ALA A 65 0.99 8.92 -13.77
N PRO A 66 1.54 7.69 -13.87
CA PRO A 66 1.64 7.00 -15.15
C PRO A 66 0.25 6.82 -15.76
N LYS A 67 0.16 7.07 -17.07
CA LYS A 67 -1.12 6.92 -17.79
C LYS A 67 -1.22 5.51 -18.36
N TRP A 68 -2.25 4.82 -17.92
CA TRP A 68 -2.58 3.48 -18.41
C TRP A 68 -3.97 3.46 -19.03
N GLU A 69 -4.13 2.65 -20.05
CA GLU A 69 -5.44 2.43 -20.67
C GLU A 69 -6.08 1.15 -20.17
N GLU A 70 -7.40 1.03 -20.37
CA GLU A 70 -8.12 -0.19 -20.07
C GLU A 70 -7.62 -1.37 -20.94
N PRO A 71 -7.51 -2.59 -20.42
CA PRO A 71 -7.94 -3.01 -19.07
C PRO A 71 -6.82 -2.96 -18.00
N VAL A 72 -5.68 -2.31 -18.27
CA VAL A 72 -4.51 -2.29 -17.39
C VAL A 72 -4.65 -1.27 -16.27
N ARG A 73 -5.38 -0.19 -16.52
CA ARG A 73 -5.58 0.91 -15.57
C ARG A 73 -6.15 0.41 -14.24
N GLY A 74 -5.55 0.83 -13.13
CA GLY A 74 -5.96 0.42 -11.78
C GLY A 74 -5.65 -1.03 -11.42
N THR A 75 -4.89 -1.76 -12.24
CA THR A 75 -4.52 -3.15 -11.97
C THR A 75 -3.07 -3.30 -11.49
N LYS A 76 -2.78 -4.41 -10.82
CA LYS A 76 -1.41 -4.77 -10.45
C LYS A 76 -0.74 -5.52 -11.58
N HIS A 77 -0.06 -4.80 -12.47
CA HIS A 77 0.61 -5.35 -13.64
C HIS A 77 2.14 -5.31 -13.51
N ALA A 78 2.86 -5.93 -14.45
CA ALA A 78 4.32 -6.10 -14.37
C ALA A 78 5.12 -4.89 -14.86
N GLU A 79 4.49 -3.92 -15.52
CA GLU A 79 5.18 -2.72 -16.03
C GLU A 79 5.36 -1.68 -14.91
N TRP A 80 6.37 -1.90 -14.08
CA TRP A 80 6.61 -1.13 -12.84
C TRP A 80 7.61 0.01 -12.98
N GLU A 81 8.28 0.13 -14.11
CA GLU A 81 9.32 1.14 -14.30
C GLU A 81 8.83 2.56 -13.95
N PRO A 82 7.67 3.04 -14.41
CA PRO A 82 7.21 4.39 -14.08
C PRO A 82 7.01 4.63 -12.58
N TYR A 83 6.59 3.61 -11.83
CA TYR A 83 6.45 3.68 -10.37
C TYR A 83 7.80 3.64 -9.66
N GLN A 84 8.76 2.89 -10.20
CA GLN A 84 10.15 2.90 -9.70
C GLN A 84 10.81 4.25 -9.95
N ASP A 85 10.60 4.86 -11.10
CA ASP A 85 11.10 6.18 -11.44
C ASP A 85 10.51 7.26 -10.52
N ALA A 86 9.20 7.20 -10.25
CA ALA A 86 8.55 8.08 -9.29
C ALA A 86 9.15 7.93 -7.89
N ARG A 87 9.43 6.70 -7.46
CA ARG A 87 10.10 6.42 -6.19
C ARG A 87 11.51 6.99 -6.14
N LEU A 88 12.31 6.79 -7.21
CA LEU A 88 13.67 7.32 -7.28
C LEU A 88 13.65 8.85 -7.25
N THR A 89 12.73 9.47 -7.98
CA THR A 89 12.52 10.91 -7.95
C THR A 89 12.17 11.41 -6.54
N ALA A 90 11.32 10.70 -5.80
CA ALA A 90 11.03 11.06 -4.40
C ALA A 90 12.29 11.04 -3.54
N VAL A 91 13.09 9.97 -3.63
CA VAL A 91 14.36 9.85 -2.89
C VAL A 91 15.35 10.95 -3.26
N GLU A 92 15.49 11.28 -4.54
CA GLU A 92 16.36 12.37 -5.01
C GLU A 92 15.95 13.74 -4.45
N HIS A 93 14.65 13.94 -4.20
CA HIS A 93 14.12 15.15 -3.57
C HIS A 93 14.08 15.08 -2.03
N GLY A 94 14.64 14.03 -1.43
CA GLY A 94 14.70 13.86 0.01
C GLY A 94 13.35 13.47 0.63
N ALA A 95 12.41 12.95 -0.17
CA ALA A 95 11.12 12.44 0.30
C ALA A 95 11.14 10.90 0.43
N ASP A 96 10.26 10.38 1.27
CA ASP A 96 10.15 8.95 1.52
C ASP A 96 9.34 8.23 0.43
N ILE A 97 8.35 8.92 -0.14
CA ILE A 97 7.42 8.38 -1.14
C ILE A 97 6.99 9.43 -2.17
N ALA A 98 6.49 8.95 -3.31
CA ALA A 98 5.75 9.76 -4.28
C ALA A 98 4.24 9.47 -4.18
N LEU A 99 3.43 10.53 -4.16
CA LEU A 99 1.99 10.48 -4.36
C LEU A 99 1.70 10.85 -5.81
N LEU A 100 0.88 10.04 -6.48
CA LEU A 100 0.67 10.08 -7.92
C LEU A 100 -0.67 10.73 -8.26
N PHE A 101 -0.61 11.76 -9.10
CA PHE A 101 -1.75 12.60 -9.45
C PHE A 101 -2.05 12.54 -10.94
N GLU A 102 -3.33 12.43 -11.30
CA GLU A 102 -3.85 12.65 -12.64
C GLU A 102 -4.81 13.85 -12.58
N ASP A 103 -4.50 14.93 -13.31
CA ASP A 103 -5.30 16.16 -13.34
C ASP A 103 -5.72 16.67 -11.95
N ASP A 104 -4.77 16.87 -11.05
CA ASP A 104 -4.95 17.29 -9.65
C ASP A 104 -5.77 16.31 -8.76
N ILE A 105 -6.02 15.11 -9.24
CA ILE A 105 -6.66 14.03 -8.48
C ILE A 105 -5.61 13.02 -8.04
N LEU A 106 -5.52 12.79 -6.74
CA LEU A 106 -4.69 11.73 -6.20
C LEU A 106 -5.26 10.37 -6.58
N VAL A 107 -4.48 9.59 -7.31
CA VAL A 107 -4.90 8.26 -7.77
C VAL A 107 -4.19 7.14 -7.01
N ASP A 108 -2.90 7.28 -6.67
CA ASP A 108 -2.16 6.22 -5.98
C ASP A 108 -0.88 6.77 -5.32
N GLY A 109 -0.07 5.90 -4.74
CA GLY A 109 1.33 6.15 -4.41
C GLY A 109 2.27 5.28 -5.25
N ASP A 110 3.56 5.53 -5.17
CA ASP A 110 4.58 4.77 -5.91
C ASP A 110 4.55 3.25 -5.59
N ARG A 111 4.10 2.88 -4.40
CA ARG A 111 3.99 1.49 -3.90
C ARG A 111 3.00 1.34 -2.74
N CYS A 112 2.10 2.28 -2.58
CA CYS A 112 1.19 2.35 -1.45
C CYS A 112 -0.13 2.97 -1.87
N ALA A 113 -1.19 2.64 -1.15
CA ALA A 113 -2.50 3.23 -1.32
C ALA A 113 -2.74 4.33 -0.27
N PRO A 114 -2.99 5.58 -0.67
CA PRO A 114 -3.24 6.66 0.25
C PRO A 114 -4.66 6.63 0.82
N MET A 115 -4.81 7.13 2.06
CA MET A 115 -6.09 7.36 2.71
C MET A 115 -6.01 8.64 3.55
N LEU A 116 -7.03 9.48 3.50
CA LEU A 116 -7.13 10.69 4.31
C LEU A 116 -8.36 10.66 5.22
N LEU A 117 -8.29 11.34 6.36
CA LEU A 117 -9.42 11.60 7.25
C LEU A 117 -9.88 13.04 7.07
N ASP A 118 -11.17 13.26 6.90
CA ASP A 118 -11.75 14.59 6.92
C ASP A 118 -12.07 15.08 8.35
N HIS A 119 -12.58 16.31 8.47
CA HIS A 119 -12.96 16.88 9.76
C HIS A 119 -14.28 16.30 10.33
N ASP A 120 -15.06 15.62 9.50
CA ASP A 120 -16.29 14.94 9.92
C ASP A 120 -16.01 13.52 10.43
N GLY A 121 -14.75 13.08 10.36
CA GLY A 121 -14.31 11.77 10.85
C GLY A 121 -14.54 10.64 9.86
N VAL A 122 -14.68 10.94 8.56
CA VAL A 122 -14.80 9.95 7.49
C VAL A 122 -13.43 9.79 6.81
N ALA A 123 -13.00 8.55 6.65
CA ALA A 123 -11.79 8.22 5.92
C ALA A 123 -12.10 8.00 4.43
N TYR A 124 -11.30 8.61 3.56
CA TYR A 124 -11.44 8.49 2.11
C TYR A 124 -10.17 7.95 1.48
N HIS A 125 -10.33 7.05 0.51
CA HIS A 125 -9.25 6.58 -0.36
C HIS A 125 -9.61 6.80 -1.83
N PRO A 126 -8.63 6.84 -2.77
CA PRO A 126 -8.89 7.00 -4.19
C PRO A 126 -9.82 5.90 -4.73
N ARG A 127 -10.63 6.24 -5.72
CA ARG A 127 -11.53 5.27 -6.37
C ARG A 127 -10.78 4.49 -7.44
N HIS A 128 -11.10 3.22 -7.58
CA HIS A 128 -10.63 2.40 -8.69
C HIS A 128 -10.95 3.02 -10.06
N SER A 129 -12.15 3.60 -10.22
CA SER A 129 -12.55 4.31 -11.45
C SER A 129 -11.70 5.55 -11.79
N ASP A 130 -10.94 6.07 -10.85
CA ASP A 130 -9.99 7.17 -11.08
C ASP A 130 -8.57 6.63 -11.39
N GLY A 131 -8.38 5.31 -11.45
CA GLY A 131 -7.12 4.63 -11.77
C GLY A 131 -6.36 4.11 -10.55
N ALA A 132 -6.94 4.19 -9.36
CA ALA A 132 -6.33 3.63 -8.15
C ALA A 132 -6.31 2.10 -8.19
N LEU A 133 -5.25 1.51 -7.65
CA LEU A 133 -5.21 0.09 -7.36
C LEU A 133 -6.20 -0.23 -6.21
N ASP A 134 -7.00 -1.29 -6.37
CA ASP A 134 -7.78 -1.84 -5.26
C ASP A 134 -6.82 -2.41 -4.22
N SER A 135 -6.70 -1.68 -3.11
CA SER A 135 -5.73 -2.01 -2.07
C SER A 135 -6.25 -3.10 -1.15
N VAL A 136 -5.62 -4.27 -1.20
CA VAL A 136 -5.88 -5.38 -0.26
C VAL A 136 -5.74 -4.91 1.20
N THR A 137 -4.76 -4.07 1.51
CA THR A 137 -4.57 -3.55 2.88
C THR A 137 -5.76 -2.70 3.31
N ILE A 138 -6.22 -1.75 2.47
CA ILE A 138 -7.40 -0.91 2.79
C ILE A 138 -8.65 -1.79 2.94
N GLU A 139 -8.86 -2.76 2.06
CA GLU A 139 -9.97 -3.71 2.15
C GLU A 139 -9.95 -4.46 3.49
N GLN A 140 -8.79 -4.96 3.91
CA GLN A 140 -8.66 -5.73 5.15
C GLN A 140 -8.85 -4.88 6.41
N ILE A 141 -8.44 -3.61 6.42
CA ILE A 141 -8.58 -2.75 7.61
C ILE A 141 -9.94 -2.06 7.70
N SER A 142 -10.62 -1.81 6.58
CA SER A 142 -11.86 -1.02 6.53
C SER A 142 -12.96 -1.51 7.49
N PRO A 143 -13.28 -2.82 7.59
CA PRO A 143 -14.30 -3.29 8.52
C PRO A 143 -13.94 -3.03 9.98
N GLY A 144 -12.65 -3.09 10.34
CA GLY A 144 -12.16 -2.79 11.69
C GLY A 144 -12.26 -1.31 12.00
N MET A 145 -11.90 -0.46 11.05
CA MET A 145 -12.01 0.99 11.17
C MET A 145 -13.47 1.44 11.32
N GLU A 146 -14.40 0.86 10.57
CA GLU A 146 -15.83 1.16 10.70
C GLU A 146 -16.36 0.78 12.09
N ARG A 147 -15.93 -0.35 12.64
CA ARG A 147 -16.24 -0.73 14.04
C ARG A 147 -15.65 0.24 15.06
N ALA A 148 -14.51 0.85 14.75
CA ALA A 148 -13.89 1.90 15.56
C ALA A 148 -14.54 3.30 15.35
N GLY A 149 -15.62 3.37 14.57
CA GLY A 149 -16.35 4.61 14.31
C GLY A 149 -15.71 5.51 13.28
N ILE A 150 -14.88 4.97 12.38
CA ILE A 150 -14.30 5.68 11.23
C ILE A 150 -14.84 5.05 9.95
N PRO A 151 -15.90 5.60 9.34
CA PRO A 151 -16.38 5.13 8.04
C PRO A 151 -15.30 5.27 6.98
N VAL A 152 -15.12 4.23 6.13
CA VAL A 152 -14.16 4.25 5.02
C VAL A 152 -14.91 4.28 3.70
N ARG A 153 -14.57 5.23 2.82
CA ARG A 153 -15.30 5.45 1.56
C ARG A 153 -14.34 5.72 0.41
N PRO A 154 -14.57 5.16 -0.78
CA PRO A 154 -13.86 5.57 -1.99
C PRO A 154 -14.34 6.97 -2.41
N ALA A 155 -13.40 7.84 -2.79
CA ALA A 155 -13.72 9.20 -3.24
C ALA A 155 -12.71 9.69 -4.28
N ARG A 156 -13.11 10.70 -5.05
CA ARG A 156 -12.21 11.44 -5.91
C ARG A 156 -11.45 12.45 -5.06
N LEU A 157 -10.19 12.13 -4.74
CA LEU A 157 -9.37 12.92 -3.83
C LEU A 157 -8.68 14.06 -4.55
N THR A 158 -9.24 15.26 -4.42
CA THR A 158 -8.63 16.48 -4.97
C THR A 158 -7.50 16.99 -4.07
N LEU A 159 -6.55 17.73 -4.66
CA LEU A 159 -5.51 18.41 -3.90
C LEU A 159 -6.10 19.28 -2.77
N GLY A 160 -7.23 19.95 -3.02
CA GLY A 160 -7.91 20.75 -2.01
C GLY A 160 -8.44 19.94 -0.82
N MET A 161 -8.88 18.70 -1.02
CA MET A 161 -9.27 17.80 0.08
C MET A 161 -8.04 17.37 0.88
N ILE A 162 -6.96 17.00 0.20
CA ILE A 162 -5.72 16.57 0.83
C ILE A 162 -5.15 17.65 1.72
N MET A 163 -5.09 18.88 1.22
CA MET A 163 -4.54 20.03 1.96
C MET A 163 -5.40 20.47 3.17
N ARG A 164 -6.64 20.01 3.25
CA ARG A 164 -7.57 20.25 4.38
C ARG A 164 -7.83 18.98 5.20
N ALA A 165 -7.14 17.88 4.90
CA ALA A 165 -7.32 16.65 5.65
C ALA A 165 -6.90 16.81 7.12
N SER A 166 -7.66 16.19 8.03
CA SER A 166 -7.29 16.10 9.44
C SER A 166 -6.07 15.22 9.64
N GLU A 167 -5.97 14.16 8.85
CA GLU A 167 -4.85 13.22 8.80
C GLU A 167 -4.72 12.61 7.42
N MET A 168 -3.54 12.09 7.13
CA MET A 168 -3.29 11.26 5.97
C MET A 168 -2.38 10.08 6.34
N VAL A 169 -2.71 8.92 5.83
CA VAL A 169 -1.89 7.70 5.95
C VAL A 169 -1.71 7.07 4.58
N ILE A 170 -0.71 6.22 4.48
CA ILE A 170 -0.53 5.31 3.36
C ILE A 170 -0.56 3.87 3.85
N CYS A 171 -1.06 2.98 3.01
CA CYS A 171 -1.27 1.57 3.31
C CYS A 171 -0.60 0.68 2.27
N GLY A 172 -0.04 -0.44 2.71
CA GLY A 172 0.52 -1.43 1.80
C GLY A 172 0.93 -2.70 2.55
N SER A 173 0.87 -3.85 1.88
CA SER A 173 1.14 -5.15 2.51
C SER A 173 2.55 -5.25 3.10
N GLY A 174 3.56 -4.67 2.43
CA GLY A 174 4.94 -4.70 2.90
C GLY A 174 5.33 -3.54 3.82
N MET A 175 4.47 -2.52 3.97
CA MET A 175 4.76 -1.35 4.83
C MET A 175 3.79 -1.22 6.01
N GLY A 176 2.67 -1.93 5.97
CA GLY A 176 1.58 -1.72 6.92
C GLY A 176 0.89 -0.38 6.69
N VAL A 177 0.65 0.34 7.77
CA VAL A 177 0.09 1.69 7.76
C VAL A 177 1.17 2.67 8.22
N ARG A 178 1.34 3.78 7.50
CA ARG A 178 2.29 4.85 7.83
C ARG A 178 1.61 6.22 7.75
N ALA A 179 1.91 7.07 8.72
CA ALA A 179 1.41 8.44 8.72
C ALA A 179 2.18 9.32 7.73
N ILE A 180 1.49 10.25 7.05
CA ILE A 180 2.10 11.30 6.23
C ILE A 180 2.15 12.60 7.04
N GLY A 181 3.36 13.13 7.18
CA GLY A 181 3.60 14.40 7.87
C GLY A 181 3.56 15.61 6.94
N SER A 182 4.01 15.45 5.70
CA SER A 182 4.03 16.55 4.73
C SER A 182 3.97 16.07 3.28
N ILE A 183 3.45 16.93 2.40
CA ILE A 183 3.46 16.77 0.95
C ILE A 183 4.04 18.06 0.35
N ASP A 184 5.05 17.94 -0.52
CA ASP A 184 5.76 19.07 -1.14
C ASP A 184 6.22 20.12 -0.12
N GLY A 185 6.72 19.67 1.03
CA GLY A 185 7.17 20.50 2.14
C GLY A 185 6.05 21.18 2.95
N ARG A 186 4.76 20.92 2.65
CA ARG A 186 3.62 21.44 3.39
C ARG A 186 3.09 20.39 4.38
N ALA A 187 2.97 20.75 5.64
CA ALA A 187 2.42 19.90 6.67
C ALA A 187 0.97 19.48 6.36
N ILE A 188 0.63 18.25 6.64
CA ILE A 188 -0.72 17.68 6.47
C ILE A 188 -1.27 17.27 7.84
N GLY A 189 -2.33 17.93 8.24
CA GLY A 189 -3.13 17.59 9.42
C GLY A 189 -2.34 17.31 10.69
N ASN A 190 -2.75 16.29 11.43
CA ASN A 190 -2.09 15.80 12.64
C ASN A 190 -1.59 14.37 12.42
N PRO A 191 -0.35 14.18 11.94
CA PRO A 191 0.17 12.85 11.67
C PRO A 191 0.27 12.02 12.96
N GLY A 192 -0.18 10.77 12.91
CA GLY A 192 -0.19 9.88 14.07
C GLY A 192 -1.41 10.02 14.98
N GLY A 193 -2.48 10.69 14.51
CA GLY A 193 -3.73 10.82 15.25
C GLY A 193 -4.68 9.63 15.06
N ARG A 194 -5.98 9.92 15.14
CA ARG A 194 -7.06 8.91 15.17
C ARG A 194 -7.07 7.94 13.97
N LEU A 195 -6.80 8.46 12.76
CA LEU A 195 -6.78 7.62 11.56
C LEU A 195 -5.63 6.62 11.63
N PHE A 196 -4.42 7.12 11.92
CA PHE A 196 -3.22 6.29 12.01
C PHE A 196 -3.35 5.25 13.13
N GLU A 197 -3.77 5.65 14.32
CA GLU A 197 -3.94 4.73 15.46
C GLU A 197 -4.93 3.61 15.14
N ALA A 198 -6.11 3.96 14.61
CA ALA A 198 -7.13 2.98 14.26
C ALA A 198 -6.67 2.04 13.14
N ALA A 199 -6.16 2.58 12.04
CA ALA A 199 -5.72 1.79 10.90
C ALA A 199 -4.54 0.87 11.23
N SER A 200 -3.54 1.37 11.98
CA SER A 200 -2.39 0.58 12.43
C SER A 200 -2.80 -0.50 13.42
N GLY A 201 -3.66 -0.19 14.40
CA GLY A 201 -4.13 -1.17 15.37
C GLY A 201 -4.92 -2.30 14.71
N VAL A 202 -5.80 -1.97 13.76
CA VAL A 202 -6.54 -3.00 12.99
C VAL A 202 -5.60 -3.83 12.15
N TRP A 203 -4.61 -3.22 11.49
CA TRP A 203 -3.64 -3.95 10.68
C TRP A 203 -2.81 -4.92 11.52
N LEU A 204 -2.26 -4.47 12.65
CA LEU A 204 -1.48 -5.33 13.55
C LEU A 204 -2.31 -6.50 14.08
N SER A 205 -3.54 -6.23 14.54
CA SER A 205 -4.46 -7.31 14.97
C SER A 205 -4.75 -8.30 13.84
N ARG A 206 -4.81 -7.84 12.59
CA ARG A 206 -5.03 -8.71 11.43
C ARG A 206 -3.81 -9.62 11.17
N LEU A 207 -2.60 -9.12 11.38
CA LEU A 207 -1.38 -9.91 11.27
C LEU A 207 -1.29 -11.01 12.33
N GLU A 208 -1.85 -10.78 13.53
CA GLU A 208 -1.83 -11.74 14.64
C GLU A 208 -2.84 -12.89 14.48
N VAL A 209 -3.96 -12.67 13.79
CA VAL A 209 -5.07 -13.66 13.68
C VAL A 209 -4.70 -14.86 12.79
N GLY A 210 -3.56 -14.82 12.13
CA GLY A 210 -3.15 -15.85 11.18
C GLY A 210 -3.73 -15.62 9.78
N TRP A 211 -3.12 -16.28 8.84
CA TRP A 211 -3.42 -16.17 7.41
C TRP A 211 -4.07 -17.46 6.93
N ASN A 212 -4.69 -17.38 5.77
CA ASN A 212 -5.23 -18.56 5.12
C ASN A 212 -4.13 -19.61 4.92
N THR A 213 -4.48 -20.86 5.10
CA THR A 213 -3.62 -22.01 4.82
C THR A 213 -3.98 -22.59 3.45
N VAL A 214 -3.18 -23.54 2.97
CA VAL A 214 -3.49 -24.26 1.70
C VAL A 214 -4.86 -24.94 1.75
N ASP A 215 -5.31 -25.34 2.94
CA ASP A 215 -6.58 -26.04 3.13
C ASP A 215 -7.80 -25.10 3.08
N ASP A 216 -7.57 -23.79 3.00
CA ASP A 216 -8.64 -22.77 2.92
C ASP A 216 -9.07 -22.48 1.46
N PHE A 217 -8.45 -23.13 0.45
CA PHE A 217 -8.70 -22.90 -0.98
C PHE A 217 -9.20 -24.13 -1.74
#